data_44dd7dba2c67cdd802e3db672c9b1885
#
_entry.id   44dd7dba2c67cdd802e3db672c9b1885
#
_cell.length_a   1.000
_cell.length_b   1.000
_cell.length_c   1.000
_cell.angle_alpha   90.00
_cell.angle_beta   90.00
_cell.angle_gamma   90.00
#
_symmetry.space_group_name_H-M   'P 1'
#
loop_
_entity.id
_entity.type
_entity.pdbx_description
1 polymer ?
#
loop_
_entity_poly.entity_id
_entity_poly.type
_entity_poly.pdbx_seq_one_letter_code
_entity_poly.pdbx_strand_id
1 'polypeptide(L)'
;MVVVGILLVVIGILLIYWNISYSPFKSKFDKDMRKRAENVNDLEEWCTREEIERLPEPLQRYCDYIGLEGFKKYQVARIYFKNTDFVFDSNSGKILDMDYDLWHFYDDWFRSAYCQSSMFGVPFEGIDYCTDNLEGGMKGILGKMVQIFDECTEQGYKAGIITLFAEALTINPGILFSECVTYEFVDSNTVNVVITYNGIIGKGTIYINDEGAITSFYSDERQVEKIDGVDTIIGWRCEYEDYREQNGILQAKTVRSVKVFPDKEVVYFSSDNFEIEYIK
;
A
#
# COMPACT_ATOMS: atom_id res chain seq x y z
N MET A 1 -34.24 -10.17 36.83
CA MET A 1 -33.16 -11.17 36.91
C MET A 1 -32.95 -11.93 35.61
N VAL A 2 -33.97 -12.50 34.93
CA VAL A 2 -33.84 -13.27 33.70
C VAL A 2 -33.21 -12.44 32.56
N VAL A 3 -33.69 -11.20 32.34
CA VAL A 3 -33.16 -10.30 31.28
C VAL A 3 -31.67 -9.98 31.50
N VAL A 4 -31.24 -9.71 32.72
CA VAL A 4 -29.83 -9.46 33.06
C VAL A 4 -28.98 -10.70 32.78
N GLY A 5 -29.49 -11.89 33.13
CA GLY A 5 -28.81 -13.15 32.87
C GLY A 5 -28.62 -13.39 31.36
N ILE A 6 -29.62 -13.14 30.53
CA ILE A 6 -29.55 -13.26 29.07
C ILE A 6 -28.52 -12.25 28.53
N LEU A 7 -28.53 -11.00 28.98
CA LEU A 7 -27.59 -9.96 28.55
C LEU A 7 -26.13 -10.36 28.83
N LEU A 8 -25.86 -10.89 30.05
CA LEU A 8 -24.51 -11.34 30.42
C LEU A 8 -24.03 -12.52 29.54
N VAL A 9 -24.93 -13.45 29.22
CA VAL A 9 -24.61 -14.56 28.31
C VAL A 9 -24.28 -14.04 26.91
N VAL A 10 -25.06 -13.10 26.36
CA VAL A 10 -24.81 -12.49 25.04
C VAL A 10 -23.47 -11.76 25.04
N ILE A 11 -23.18 -10.96 26.07
CA ILE A 11 -21.89 -10.27 26.20
C ILE A 11 -20.74 -11.29 26.26
N GLY A 12 -20.89 -12.36 27.04
CA GLY A 12 -19.88 -13.42 27.13
C GLY A 12 -19.61 -14.09 25.76
N ILE A 13 -20.65 -14.38 25.00
CA ILE A 13 -20.52 -14.94 23.64
C ILE A 13 -19.80 -13.96 22.70
N LEU A 14 -20.14 -12.67 22.74
CA LEU A 14 -19.47 -11.63 21.93
C LEU A 14 -17.99 -11.51 22.28
N LEU A 15 -17.65 -11.48 23.57
CA LEU A 15 -16.27 -11.42 24.02
C LEU A 15 -15.46 -12.65 23.57
N ILE A 16 -16.04 -13.84 23.63
CA ILE A 16 -15.42 -15.06 23.11
C ILE A 16 -15.20 -14.93 21.60
N TYR A 17 -16.24 -14.54 20.85
CA TYR A 17 -16.16 -14.37 19.39
C TYR A 17 -15.09 -13.35 18.97
N TRP A 18 -14.97 -12.23 19.68
CA TRP A 18 -13.96 -11.22 19.40
C TRP A 18 -12.52 -11.70 19.65
N ASN A 19 -12.34 -12.63 20.57
CA ASN A 19 -11.02 -13.16 20.95
C ASN A 19 -10.57 -14.41 20.18
N ILE A 20 -11.44 -15.05 19.40
CA ILE A 20 -11.00 -16.12 18.48
C ILE A 20 -10.28 -15.53 17.29
N SER A 21 -9.31 -16.26 16.72
CA SER A 21 -8.53 -15.80 15.54
C SER A 21 -9.34 -15.74 14.25
N TYR A 22 -10.52 -16.36 14.20
CA TYR A 22 -11.37 -16.38 13.01
C TYR A 22 -12.09 -15.06 12.80
N SER A 23 -12.06 -14.57 11.54
CA SER A 23 -12.93 -13.53 11.00
C SER A 23 -13.47 -13.98 9.66
N PRO A 24 -14.79 -13.84 9.40
CA PRO A 24 -15.37 -14.14 8.10
C PRO A 24 -14.83 -13.23 7.00
N PHE A 25 -14.53 -11.96 7.32
CA PHE A 25 -13.98 -10.98 6.38
C PHE A 25 -12.53 -11.32 6.02
N LYS A 26 -11.68 -11.63 7.00
CA LYS A 26 -10.32 -12.11 6.76
C LYS A 26 -10.31 -13.38 5.92
N SER A 27 -11.15 -14.35 6.29
CA SER A 27 -11.23 -15.63 5.57
C SER A 27 -11.66 -15.44 4.10
N LYS A 28 -12.61 -14.51 3.85
CA LYS A 28 -13.02 -14.17 2.49
C LYS A 28 -11.90 -13.48 1.74
N PHE A 29 -11.25 -12.47 2.34
CA PHE A 29 -10.12 -11.77 1.76
C PHE A 29 -9.00 -12.73 1.35
N ASP A 30 -8.55 -13.59 2.26
CA ASP A 30 -7.48 -14.56 1.99
C ASP A 30 -7.84 -15.51 0.83
N LYS A 31 -9.09 -15.95 0.78
CA LYS A 31 -9.58 -16.81 -0.30
C LYS A 31 -9.57 -16.08 -1.65
N ASP A 32 -10.04 -14.83 -1.67
CA ASP A 32 -10.13 -14.04 -2.90
C ASP A 32 -8.72 -13.71 -3.43
N MET A 33 -7.79 -13.31 -2.57
CA MET A 33 -6.40 -13.01 -2.96
C MET A 33 -5.65 -14.25 -3.45
N ARG A 34 -5.77 -15.38 -2.75
CA ARG A 34 -5.16 -16.66 -3.21
C ARG A 34 -5.71 -17.09 -4.55
N LYS A 35 -7.04 -17.01 -4.74
CA LYS A 35 -7.68 -17.37 -6.01
C LYS A 35 -7.20 -16.45 -7.15
N ARG A 36 -7.00 -15.13 -6.89
CA ARG A 36 -6.43 -14.22 -7.88
C ARG A 36 -5.00 -14.62 -8.21
N ALA A 37 -4.16 -14.89 -7.23
CA ALA A 37 -2.78 -15.29 -7.42
C ALA A 37 -2.65 -16.63 -8.18
N GLU A 38 -3.58 -17.58 -8.00
CA GLU A 38 -3.60 -18.84 -8.76
C GLU A 38 -3.77 -18.63 -10.26
N ASN A 39 -4.48 -17.55 -10.66
CA ASN A 39 -4.75 -17.22 -12.06
C ASN A 39 -3.65 -16.39 -12.74
N VAL A 40 -2.68 -15.87 -12.00
CA VAL A 40 -1.53 -15.13 -12.55
C VAL A 40 -0.50 -16.12 -13.13
N ASN A 41 0.04 -15.79 -14.30
CA ASN A 41 1.13 -16.57 -14.87
C ASN A 41 2.45 -16.25 -14.17
N ASP A 42 3.22 -17.27 -13.84
CA ASP A 42 4.60 -17.07 -13.38
C ASP A 42 5.50 -16.86 -14.60
N LEU A 43 6.00 -15.64 -14.76
CA LEU A 43 6.88 -15.29 -15.86
C LEU A 43 8.34 -15.44 -15.40
N GLU A 44 9.12 -16.17 -16.22
CA GLU A 44 10.57 -16.33 -16.04
C GLU A 44 11.29 -15.13 -16.69
N GLU A 45 11.09 -13.94 -16.09
CA GLU A 45 11.66 -12.67 -16.58
C GLU A 45 12.51 -12.02 -15.48
N TRP A 46 13.62 -11.41 -15.90
CA TRP A 46 14.57 -10.73 -15.02
C TRP A 46 14.83 -9.31 -15.50
N CYS A 47 15.15 -8.43 -14.58
CA CYS A 47 15.60 -7.07 -14.87
C CYS A 47 16.94 -7.12 -15.60
N THR A 48 17.04 -6.52 -16.76
CA THR A 48 18.21 -6.56 -17.62
C THR A 48 18.95 -5.23 -17.63
N ARG A 49 20.26 -5.26 -17.91
CA ARG A 49 21.05 -4.04 -18.12
C ARG A 49 20.48 -3.17 -19.22
N GLU A 50 20.01 -3.77 -20.32
CA GLU A 50 19.44 -3.04 -21.45
C GLU A 50 18.17 -2.25 -21.07
N GLU A 51 17.34 -2.80 -20.17
CA GLU A 51 16.17 -2.09 -19.65
C GLU A 51 16.57 -0.95 -18.73
N ILE A 52 17.56 -1.17 -17.86
CA ILE A 52 18.09 -0.13 -16.97
C ILE A 52 18.62 1.06 -17.78
N GLU A 53 19.39 0.81 -18.83
CA GLU A 53 19.97 1.86 -19.68
C GLU A 53 18.93 2.70 -20.44
N ARG A 54 17.68 2.24 -20.55
CA ARG A 54 16.57 3.01 -21.16
C ARG A 54 15.91 3.99 -20.19
N LEU A 55 16.15 3.85 -18.89
CA LEU A 55 15.60 4.74 -17.87
C LEU A 55 16.34 6.10 -17.88
N PRO A 56 15.73 7.18 -17.36
CA PRO A 56 16.46 8.40 -17.01
C PRO A 56 17.64 8.13 -16.08
N GLU A 57 18.73 8.88 -16.23
CA GLU A 57 19.98 8.68 -15.50
C GLU A 57 19.80 8.51 -13.97
N PRO A 58 18.97 9.33 -13.26
CA PRO A 58 18.79 9.15 -11.82
C PRO A 58 18.21 7.77 -11.45
N LEU A 59 17.30 7.22 -12.28
CA LEU A 59 16.75 5.89 -12.09
C LEU A 59 17.75 4.78 -12.42
N GLN A 60 18.65 5.00 -13.39
CA GLN A 60 19.76 4.07 -13.63
C GLN A 60 20.65 3.97 -12.38
N ARG A 61 21.01 5.12 -11.78
CA ARG A 61 21.78 5.14 -10.51
C ARG A 61 21.05 4.41 -9.37
N TYR A 62 19.72 4.58 -9.29
CA TYR A 62 18.93 3.83 -8.32
C TYR A 62 18.99 2.32 -8.56
N CYS A 63 18.82 1.87 -9.80
CA CYS A 63 18.93 0.45 -10.15
C CYS A 63 20.31 -0.12 -9.83
N ASP A 64 21.36 0.63 -10.10
CA ASP A 64 22.74 0.24 -9.76
C ASP A 64 22.96 0.23 -8.23
N TYR A 65 22.44 1.22 -7.51
CA TYR A 65 22.53 1.31 -6.05
C TYR A 65 21.89 0.10 -5.36
N ILE A 66 20.71 -0.33 -5.82
CA ILE A 66 20.01 -1.46 -5.21
C ILE A 66 20.46 -2.83 -5.74
N GLY A 67 21.29 -2.87 -6.80
CA GLY A 67 21.70 -4.12 -7.44
C GLY A 67 20.57 -4.82 -8.22
N LEU A 68 19.77 -4.06 -8.96
CA LEU A 68 18.54 -4.56 -9.59
C LEU A 68 18.79 -5.52 -10.75
N GLU A 69 19.94 -5.43 -11.44
CA GLU A 69 20.24 -6.32 -12.57
C GLU A 69 20.22 -7.79 -12.15
N GLY A 70 19.45 -8.60 -12.88
CA GLY A 70 19.26 -10.03 -12.57
C GLY A 70 18.20 -10.30 -11.49
N PHE A 71 17.52 -9.29 -10.96
CA PHE A 71 16.37 -9.50 -10.06
C PHE A 71 15.17 -10.00 -10.87
N LYS A 72 14.45 -11.01 -10.36
CA LYS A 72 13.24 -11.54 -11.02
C LYS A 72 12.12 -10.50 -11.00
N LYS A 73 11.40 -10.32 -12.11
CA LYS A 73 10.20 -9.51 -12.21
C LYS A 73 9.01 -10.30 -11.68
N TYR A 74 8.78 -10.22 -10.38
CA TYR A 74 7.67 -10.92 -9.77
C TYR A 74 6.33 -10.32 -10.19
N GLN A 75 5.34 -11.19 -10.42
CA GLN A 75 3.99 -10.79 -10.80
C GLN A 75 3.07 -10.62 -9.59
N VAL A 76 3.37 -11.32 -8.49
CA VAL A 76 2.60 -11.24 -7.25
C VAL A 76 3.53 -11.15 -6.05
N ALA A 77 3.30 -10.16 -5.21
CA ALA A 77 3.94 -10.06 -3.90
C ALA A 77 2.89 -9.91 -2.79
N ARG A 78 3.20 -10.47 -1.64
CA ARG A 78 2.43 -10.32 -0.40
C ARG A 78 3.33 -9.73 0.66
N ILE A 79 2.87 -8.68 1.32
CA ILE A 79 3.64 -7.96 2.30
C ILE A 79 2.89 -7.97 3.63
N TYR A 80 3.57 -8.43 4.68
CA TYR A 80 3.06 -8.40 6.04
C TYR A 80 3.73 -7.30 6.84
N PHE A 81 2.96 -6.29 7.21
CA PHE A 81 3.36 -5.29 8.17
C PHE A 81 2.80 -5.64 9.54
N LYS A 82 3.64 -5.59 10.58
CA LYS A 82 3.27 -5.91 11.95
C LYS A 82 3.49 -4.71 12.86
N ASN A 83 2.53 -4.47 13.75
CA ASN A 83 2.58 -3.37 14.71
C ASN A 83 2.88 -2.02 14.04
N THR A 84 2.18 -1.73 12.97
CA THR A 84 2.35 -0.50 12.19
C THR A 84 1.62 0.65 12.86
N ASP A 85 2.29 1.77 13.04
CA ASP A 85 1.66 3.00 13.48
C ASP A 85 0.75 3.56 12.37
N PHE A 86 -0.54 3.68 12.67
CA PHE A 86 -1.53 4.23 11.75
C PHE A 86 -2.35 5.33 12.42
N VAL A 87 -2.31 6.54 11.86
CA VAL A 87 -3.12 7.66 12.33
C VAL A 87 -4.47 7.63 11.63
N PHE A 88 -5.48 7.14 12.35
CA PHE A 88 -6.84 7.01 11.82
C PHE A 88 -7.53 8.36 11.56
N ASP A 89 -7.29 9.34 12.46
CA ASP A 89 -7.84 10.69 12.34
C ASP A 89 -6.72 11.73 12.46
N SER A 90 -6.46 12.42 11.36
CA SER A 90 -5.41 13.45 11.25
C SER A 90 -5.61 14.66 12.16
N ASN A 91 -6.81 14.85 12.72
CA ASN A 91 -7.11 15.96 13.63
C ASN A 91 -6.79 15.60 15.08
N SER A 92 -7.12 14.39 15.51
CA SER A 92 -6.85 13.93 16.88
C SER A 92 -5.43 13.40 17.04
N GLY A 93 -4.74 13.04 15.95
CA GLY A 93 -3.43 12.40 15.99
C GLY A 93 -3.42 11.04 16.69
N LYS A 94 -4.60 10.41 16.85
CA LYS A 94 -4.72 9.11 17.52
C LYS A 94 -4.07 8.03 16.67
N ILE A 95 -3.03 7.42 17.23
CA ILE A 95 -2.33 6.28 16.64
C ILE A 95 -3.09 4.99 17.00
N LEU A 96 -3.31 4.14 16.00
CA LEU A 96 -3.73 2.76 16.14
C LEU A 96 -2.55 1.87 15.77
N ASP A 97 -2.29 0.87 16.59
CA ASP A 97 -1.41 -0.23 16.24
C ASP A 97 -2.17 -1.16 15.29
N MET A 98 -1.62 -1.40 14.10
CA MET A 98 -2.32 -2.08 13.03
C MET A 98 -1.43 -3.12 12.34
N ASP A 99 -1.92 -4.33 12.21
CA ASP A 99 -1.33 -5.32 11.32
C ASP A 99 -1.93 -5.17 9.92
N TYR A 100 -1.07 -5.27 8.90
CA TYR A 100 -1.44 -5.12 7.49
C TYR A 100 -1.01 -6.35 6.70
N ASP A 101 -1.92 -6.90 5.92
CA ASP A 101 -1.70 -8.01 4.99
C ASP A 101 -2.02 -7.51 3.58
N LEU A 102 -0.98 -7.05 2.88
CA LEU A 102 -1.05 -6.36 1.60
C LEU A 102 -0.69 -7.30 0.47
N TRP A 103 -1.46 -7.27 -0.61
CA TRP A 103 -1.23 -8.01 -1.83
C TRP A 103 -1.08 -7.07 -3.02
N HIS A 104 -0.01 -7.27 -3.79
CA HIS A 104 0.23 -6.62 -5.07
C HIS A 104 0.16 -7.62 -6.20
N PHE A 105 -0.49 -7.21 -7.30
CA PHE A 105 -0.55 -7.91 -8.57
C PHE A 105 -0.10 -6.93 -9.64
N TYR A 106 1.10 -7.15 -10.19
CA TYR A 106 1.78 -6.14 -11.00
C TYR A 106 1.37 -6.18 -12.47
N ASP A 107 0.91 -7.33 -12.97
CA ASP A 107 0.42 -7.50 -14.35
C ASP A 107 -0.89 -6.76 -14.61
N ASP A 108 -1.76 -6.67 -13.62
CA ASP A 108 -3.07 -6.02 -13.71
C ASP A 108 -3.23 -4.80 -12.79
N TRP A 109 -2.11 -4.28 -12.27
CA TRP A 109 -2.07 -3.07 -11.44
C TRP A 109 -3.08 -3.09 -10.30
N PHE A 110 -3.27 -4.26 -9.74
CA PHE A 110 -4.22 -4.47 -8.66
C PHE A 110 -3.52 -4.52 -7.31
N ARG A 111 -4.12 -3.84 -6.35
CA ARG A 111 -3.68 -3.77 -4.96
C ARG A 111 -4.86 -4.01 -4.03
N SER A 112 -4.66 -4.80 -2.98
CA SER A 112 -5.64 -4.92 -1.91
C SER A 112 -4.97 -5.25 -0.59
N ALA A 113 -5.47 -4.69 0.50
CA ALA A 113 -4.94 -4.94 1.84
C ALA A 113 -6.05 -5.22 2.84
N TYR A 114 -5.76 -6.15 3.74
CA TYR A 114 -6.55 -6.36 4.94
C TYR A 114 -5.79 -5.82 6.14
N CYS A 115 -6.45 -4.96 6.92
CA CYS A 115 -5.89 -4.36 8.11
C CYS A 115 -6.66 -4.84 9.34
N GLN A 116 -5.94 -5.07 10.43
CA GLN A 116 -6.51 -5.47 11.71
C GLN A 116 -5.97 -4.62 12.85
N SER A 117 -6.87 -4.12 13.68
CA SER A 117 -6.57 -3.32 14.86
C SER A 117 -7.63 -3.54 15.95
N SER A 118 -7.55 -2.77 17.02
CA SER A 118 -8.57 -2.72 18.07
C SER A 118 -8.99 -1.28 18.33
N MET A 119 -10.30 -1.04 18.34
CA MET A 119 -10.88 0.26 18.62
C MET A 119 -11.71 0.18 19.90
N PHE A 120 -11.23 0.81 20.99
CA PHE A 120 -11.87 0.74 22.33
C PHE A 120 -12.05 -0.70 22.86
N GLY A 121 -11.11 -1.61 22.56
CA GLY A 121 -11.19 -3.02 22.94
C GLY A 121 -12.12 -3.87 22.09
N VAL A 122 -12.72 -3.30 21.02
CA VAL A 122 -13.51 -4.02 20.03
C VAL A 122 -12.62 -4.24 18.78
N PRO A 123 -12.57 -5.45 18.21
CA PRO A 123 -11.84 -5.68 16.96
C PRO A 123 -12.32 -4.73 15.86
N PHE A 124 -11.37 -4.09 15.19
CA PHE A 124 -11.59 -3.30 13.99
C PHE A 124 -10.84 -3.94 12.83
N GLU A 125 -11.50 -4.11 11.72
CA GLU A 125 -10.93 -4.63 10.49
C GLU A 125 -11.16 -3.63 9.36
N GLY A 126 -10.14 -3.41 8.55
CA GLY A 126 -10.22 -2.61 7.32
C GLY A 126 -9.92 -3.48 6.11
N ILE A 127 -10.54 -3.18 5.00
CA ILE A 127 -10.17 -3.76 3.70
C ILE A 127 -10.02 -2.60 2.73
N ASP A 128 -8.78 -2.36 2.33
CA ASP A 128 -8.43 -1.47 1.23
C ASP A 128 -8.46 -2.31 -0.05
N TYR A 129 -9.21 -1.89 -1.06
CA TYR A 129 -9.47 -2.74 -2.21
C TYR A 129 -9.67 -1.95 -3.50
N CYS A 130 -9.35 -2.60 -4.60
CA CYS A 130 -9.73 -2.20 -5.95
C CYS A 130 -10.76 -3.17 -6.52
N THR A 131 -11.52 -2.74 -7.52
CA THR A 131 -12.49 -3.56 -8.26
C THR A 131 -12.12 -3.60 -9.73
N ASP A 132 -12.61 -4.62 -10.45
CA ASP A 132 -12.40 -4.72 -11.90
C ASP A 132 -13.18 -3.62 -12.69
N ASN A 133 -14.04 -2.86 -12.03
CA ASN A 133 -14.77 -1.72 -12.61
C ASN A 133 -14.00 -0.39 -12.49
N LEU A 134 -12.71 -0.43 -12.15
CA LEU A 134 -11.85 0.76 -11.95
C LEU A 134 -12.34 1.68 -10.83
N GLU A 135 -12.90 1.08 -9.80
CA GLU A 135 -13.24 1.74 -8.54
C GLU A 135 -12.40 1.15 -7.42
N GLY A 136 -12.05 1.96 -6.46
CA GLY A 136 -11.27 1.53 -5.31
C GLY A 136 -11.59 2.35 -4.07
N GLY A 137 -11.16 1.86 -2.94
CA GLY A 137 -11.39 2.53 -1.68
C GLY A 137 -11.22 1.61 -0.49
N MET A 138 -11.87 1.97 0.60
CA MET A 138 -11.71 1.27 1.87
C MET A 138 -13.05 1.02 2.52
N LYS A 139 -13.21 -0.14 3.14
CA LYS A 139 -14.32 -0.46 4.03
C LYS A 139 -13.83 -0.81 5.43
N GLY A 140 -14.60 -0.41 6.42
CA GLY A 140 -14.32 -0.70 7.82
C GLY A 140 -15.38 -1.58 8.45
N ILE A 141 -14.93 -2.54 9.27
CA ILE A 141 -15.75 -3.53 9.96
C ILE A 141 -15.45 -3.48 11.45
N LEU A 142 -16.47 -3.35 12.27
CA LEU A 142 -16.38 -3.34 13.71
C LEU A 142 -16.89 -4.66 14.30
N GLY A 143 -16.15 -5.20 15.28
CA GLY A 143 -16.52 -6.42 15.99
C GLY A 143 -16.59 -7.66 15.12
N LYS A 144 -15.92 -7.67 13.95
CA LYS A 144 -15.96 -8.75 12.94
C LYS A 144 -17.36 -9.03 12.35
N MET A 145 -18.30 -8.09 12.50
CA MET A 145 -19.71 -8.32 12.14
C MET A 145 -20.35 -7.16 11.40
N VAL A 146 -20.04 -5.92 11.78
CA VAL A 146 -20.77 -4.75 11.32
C VAL A 146 -19.87 -3.90 10.42
N GLN A 147 -20.23 -3.80 9.15
CA GLN A 147 -19.60 -2.83 8.25
C GLN A 147 -20.08 -1.44 8.65
N ILE A 148 -19.16 -0.56 9.00
CA ILE A 148 -19.43 0.79 9.49
C ILE A 148 -19.24 1.87 8.43
N PHE A 149 -18.43 1.59 7.41
CA PHE A 149 -18.31 2.40 6.20
C PHE A 149 -17.85 1.55 5.03
N ASP A 150 -18.10 2.03 3.80
CA ASP A 150 -17.62 1.46 2.55
C ASP A 150 -17.55 2.61 1.53
N GLU A 151 -16.35 3.04 1.22
CA GLU A 151 -16.10 4.10 0.25
C GLU A 151 -15.39 3.47 -0.95
N CYS A 152 -16.00 3.54 -2.11
CA CYS A 152 -15.50 2.96 -3.35
C CYS A 152 -15.75 3.95 -4.50
N THR A 153 -14.68 4.48 -5.10
CA THR A 153 -14.74 5.54 -6.10
C THR A 153 -13.66 5.36 -7.17
N GLU A 154 -13.82 6.02 -8.32
CA GLU A 154 -12.76 6.12 -9.34
C GLU A 154 -11.50 6.81 -8.79
N GLN A 155 -11.66 7.86 -7.99
CA GLN A 155 -10.54 8.52 -7.32
C GLN A 155 -9.81 7.57 -6.35
N GLY A 156 -10.52 6.70 -5.66
CA GLY A 156 -9.94 5.65 -4.82
C GLY A 156 -9.15 4.64 -5.63
N TYR A 157 -9.60 4.28 -6.83
CA TYR A 157 -8.83 3.43 -7.74
C TYR A 157 -7.55 4.12 -8.23
N LYS A 158 -7.65 5.40 -8.65
CA LYS A 158 -6.49 6.22 -9.00
C LYS A 158 -5.48 6.29 -7.85
N ALA A 159 -5.96 6.51 -6.63
CA ALA A 159 -5.12 6.46 -5.43
C ALA A 159 -4.44 5.09 -5.25
N GLY A 160 -5.16 4.00 -5.53
CA GLY A 160 -4.65 2.64 -5.47
C GLY A 160 -3.49 2.38 -6.41
N ILE A 161 -3.60 2.76 -7.70
CA ILE A 161 -2.51 2.55 -8.69
C ILE A 161 -1.28 3.42 -8.39
N ILE A 162 -1.47 4.66 -7.92
CA ILE A 162 -0.36 5.53 -7.50
C ILE A 162 0.35 4.94 -6.28
N THR A 163 -0.42 4.42 -5.31
CA THR A 163 0.13 3.78 -4.11
C THR A 163 0.87 2.49 -4.45
N LEU A 164 0.30 1.64 -5.32
CA LEU A 164 0.96 0.42 -5.78
C LEU A 164 2.33 0.74 -6.39
N PHE A 165 2.40 1.74 -7.27
CA PHE A 165 3.66 2.16 -7.88
C PHE A 165 4.68 2.62 -6.83
N ALA A 166 4.27 3.51 -5.90
CA ALA A 166 5.13 3.99 -4.85
C ALA A 166 5.64 2.84 -3.96
N GLU A 167 4.78 1.94 -3.51
CA GLU A 167 5.16 0.76 -2.72
C GLU A 167 6.10 -0.16 -3.50
N ALA A 168 5.85 -0.34 -4.80
CA ALA A 168 6.66 -1.21 -5.67
C ALA A 168 8.08 -0.69 -5.90
N LEU A 169 8.33 0.61 -5.77
CA LEU A 169 9.69 1.16 -5.93
C LEU A 169 10.72 0.46 -5.04
N THR A 170 10.32 -0.01 -3.86
CA THR A 170 11.21 -0.78 -2.98
C THR A 170 10.82 -2.26 -2.87
N ILE A 171 9.54 -2.62 -3.02
CA ILE A 171 9.09 -4.01 -2.89
C ILE A 171 9.43 -4.83 -4.13
N ASN A 172 9.10 -4.31 -5.32
CA ASN A 172 9.35 -4.96 -6.61
C ASN A 172 9.77 -3.93 -7.65
N PRO A 173 11.03 -3.44 -7.59
CA PRO A 173 11.51 -2.37 -8.46
C PRO A 173 11.45 -2.68 -9.96
N GLY A 174 11.20 -3.93 -10.35
CA GLY A 174 10.89 -4.30 -11.74
C GLY A 174 9.70 -3.54 -12.33
N ILE A 175 8.83 -2.94 -11.49
CA ILE A 175 7.74 -2.04 -11.93
C ILE A 175 8.24 -0.86 -12.76
N LEU A 176 9.51 -0.44 -12.57
CA LEU A 176 10.13 0.63 -13.33
C LEU A 176 10.16 0.38 -14.85
N PHE A 177 10.08 -0.87 -15.25
CA PHE A 177 10.11 -1.27 -16.68
C PHE A 177 8.71 -1.53 -17.27
N SER A 178 7.64 -1.25 -16.49
CA SER A 178 6.28 -1.42 -16.98
C SER A 178 5.95 -0.48 -18.12
N GLU A 179 5.30 -0.98 -19.18
CA GLU A 179 4.81 -0.17 -20.30
C GLU A 179 3.74 0.85 -19.89
N CYS A 180 3.13 0.66 -18.70
CA CYS A 180 2.18 1.60 -18.13
C CYS A 180 2.83 2.86 -17.56
N VAL A 181 4.17 2.94 -17.51
CA VAL A 181 4.90 4.02 -16.85
C VAL A 181 5.77 4.76 -17.83
N THR A 182 5.71 6.08 -17.79
CA THR A 182 6.60 6.96 -18.55
C THR A 182 7.28 7.95 -17.62
N TYR A 183 8.49 8.37 -18.00
CA TYR A 183 9.34 9.20 -17.16
C TYR A 183 9.75 10.47 -17.89
N GLU A 184 9.86 11.56 -17.13
CA GLU A 184 10.44 12.82 -17.57
C GLU A 184 11.62 13.17 -16.64
N PHE A 185 12.81 13.33 -17.23
CA PHE A 185 13.99 13.78 -16.49
C PHE A 185 13.80 15.25 -16.10
N VAL A 186 13.96 15.57 -14.81
CA VAL A 186 13.92 16.95 -14.29
C VAL A 186 15.33 17.45 -13.99
N ASP A 187 16.05 16.75 -13.13
CA ASP A 187 17.43 17.01 -12.76
C ASP A 187 18.14 15.73 -12.26
N SER A 188 19.37 15.85 -11.78
CA SER A 188 20.18 14.70 -11.33
C SER A 188 19.53 13.89 -10.19
N ASN A 189 18.59 14.42 -9.46
CA ASN A 189 17.99 13.81 -8.27
C ASN A 189 16.46 13.71 -8.34
N THR A 190 15.87 14.12 -9.48
CA THR A 190 14.41 14.25 -9.60
C THR A 190 13.92 13.71 -10.95
N VAL A 191 12.92 12.83 -10.91
CA VAL A 191 12.26 12.27 -12.09
C VAL A 191 10.75 12.36 -11.93
N ASN A 192 10.06 12.99 -12.87
CA ASN A 192 8.61 12.93 -12.94
C ASN A 192 8.16 11.60 -13.56
N VAL A 193 7.05 11.08 -13.07
CA VAL A 193 6.46 9.84 -13.54
C VAL A 193 4.98 10.02 -13.87
N VAL A 194 4.55 9.41 -14.96
CA VAL A 194 3.14 9.28 -15.34
C VAL A 194 2.82 7.81 -15.48
N ILE A 195 1.82 7.37 -14.73
CA ILE A 195 1.27 6.02 -14.75
C ILE A 195 -0.01 6.05 -15.56
N THR A 196 -0.15 5.21 -16.56
CA THR A 196 -1.37 5.11 -17.38
C THR A 196 -1.84 3.67 -17.42
N TYR A 197 -2.95 3.38 -16.76
CA TYR A 197 -3.53 2.05 -16.74
C TYR A 197 -5.05 2.12 -16.96
N ASN A 198 -5.57 1.38 -17.95
CA ASN A 198 -6.98 1.33 -18.33
C ASN A 198 -7.66 2.72 -18.44
N GLY A 199 -6.93 3.73 -18.96
CA GLY A 199 -7.42 5.09 -19.12
C GLY A 199 -7.32 5.96 -17.86
N ILE A 200 -6.98 5.39 -16.71
CA ILE A 200 -6.70 6.15 -15.49
C ILE A 200 -5.26 6.65 -15.55
N ILE A 201 -5.08 7.94 -15.26
CA ILE A 201 -3.77 8.59 -15.26
C ILE A 201 -3.44 9.04 -13.84
N GLY A 202 -2.32 8.55 -13.33
CA GLY A 202 -1.72 8.99 -12.07
C GLY A 202 -0.37 9.64 -12.30
N LYS A 203 -0.04 10.68 -11.53
CA LYS A 203 1.23 11.40 -11.64
C LYS A 203 1.94 11.47 -10.30
N GLY A 204 3.26 11.56 -10.38
CA GLY A 204 4.08 11.79 -9.22
C GLY A 204 5.52 12.15 -9.58
N THR A 205 6.32 12.34 -8.54
CA THR A 205 7.73 12.70 -8.65
C THR A 205 8.54 11.79 -7.73
N ILE A 206 9.59 11.20 -8.27
CA ILE A 206 10.56 10.38 -7.53
C ILE A 206 11.75 11.28 -7.16
N TYR A 207 12.15 11.24 -5.89
CA TYR A 207 13.32 11.92 -5.38
C TYR A 207 14.41 10.91 -5.00
N ILE A 208 15.62 11.16 -5.48
CA ILE A 208 16.77 10.25 -5.36
C ILE A 208 17.91 11.06 -4.76
N ASN A 209 18.64 10.50 -3.80
CA ASN A 209 19.80 11.17 -3.22
C ASN A 209 21.07 10.98 -4.07
N ASP A 210 22.15 11.66 -3.69
CA ASP A 210 23.43 11.60 -4.42
C ASP A 210 24.08 10.20 -4.40
N GLU A 211 23.70 9.35 -3.45
CA GLU A 211 24.16 7.95 -3.36
C GLU A 211 23.40 7.02 -4.32
N GLY A 212 22.27 7.46 -4.86
CA GLY A 212 21.40 6.68 -5.77
C GLY A 212 20.17 6.09 -5.09
N ALA A 213 19.97 6.23 -3.77
CA ALA A 213 18.79 5.74 -3.09
C ALA A 213 17.56 6.61 -3.39
N ILE A 214 16.42 6.00 -3.72
CA ILE A 214 15.14 6.72 -3.70
C ILE A 214 14.83 7.07 -2.24
N THR A 215 14.60 8.35 -1.96
CA THR A 215 14.26 8.84 -0.63
C THR A 215 12.76 9.06 -0.46
N SER A 216 12.08 9.45 -1.53
CA SER A 216 10.63 9.62 -1.49
C SER A 216 10.00 9.58 -2.89
N PHE A 217 8.69 9.33 -2.88
CA PHE A 217 7.78 9.54 -4.00
C PHE A 217 6.68 10.50 -3.55
N TYR A 218 6.39 11.51 -4.36
CA TYR A 218 5.35 12.51 -4.07
C TYR A 218 4.29 12.54 -5.17
N SER A 219 3.02 12.72 -4.78
CA SER A 219 1.90 12.95 -5.70
C SER A 219 0.92 13.96 -5.09
N ASP A 220 0.47 14.90 -5.90
CA ASP A 220 -0.59 15.84 -5.59
C ASP A 220 -1.97 15.42 -6.14
N GLU A 221 -2.09 14.17 -6.58
CA GLU A 221 -3.30 13.63 -7.19
C GLU A 221 -3.88 12.42 -6.41
N ARG A 222 -3.14 11.90 -5.42
CA ARG A 222 -3.48 10.63 -4.75
C ARG A 222 -4.44 10.83 -3.58
N GLN A 223 -4.20 11.82 -2.72
CA GLN A 223 -4.89 11.93 -1.43
C GLN A 223 -6.05 12.91 -1.48
N VAL A 224 -7.22 12.45 -1.06
CA VAL A 224 -8.39 13.29 -0.81
C VAL A 224 -8.65 13.34 0.70
N GLU A 225 -8.86 14.52 1.21
CA GLU A 225 -9.20 14.77 2.61
C GLU A 225 -10.41 15.70 2.72
N LYS A 226 -11.20 15.53 3.77
CA LYS A 226 -12.32 16.42 4.05
C LYS A 226 -11.85 17.61 4.88
N ILE A 227 -11.74 18.78 4.23
CA ILE A 227 -11.35 20.04 4.86
C ILE A 227 -12.60 20.93 4.91
N ASP A 228 -13.01 21.34 6.10
CA ASP A 228 -14.23 22.14 6.33
C ASP A 228 -15.50 21.54 5.67
N GLY A 229 -15.57 20.22 5.63
CA GLY A 229 -16.68 19.49 5.02
C GLY A 229 -16.61 19.32 3.50
N VAL A 230 -15.55 19.83 2.85
CA VAL A 230 -15.33 19.74 1.39
C VAL A 230 -14.22 18.75 1.10
N ASP A 231 -14.46 17.85 0.15
CA ASP A 231 -13.44 16.92 -0.33
C ASP A 231 -12.37 17.71 -1.11
N THR A 232 -11.15 17.67 -0.61
CA THR A 232 -10.02 18.46 -1.11
C THR A 232 -8.86 17.53 -1.40
N ILE A 233 -8.28 17.66 -2.59
CA ILE A 233 -7.04 16.95 -2.93
C ILE A 233 -5.89 17.65 -2.22
N ILE A 234 -5.08 16.85 -1.52
CA ILE A 234 -3.86 17.30 -0.84
C ILE A 234 -2.65 16.50 -1.33
N GLY A 235 -1.45 16.99 -1.04
CA GLY A 235 -0.22 16.25 -1.33
C GLY A 235 -0.13 14.96 -0.53
N TRP A 236 0.53 13.97 -1.13
CA TRP A 236 0.85 12.70 -0.50
C TRP A 236 2.30 12.32 -0.81
N ARG A 237 3.02 11.85 0.21
CA ARG A 237 4.42 11.42 0.07
C ARG A 237 4.61 10.06 0.71
N CYS A 238 5.29 9.17 -0.01
CA CYS A 238 5.84 7.93 0.52
C CYS A 238 7.34 8.13 0.73
N GLU A 239 7.88 7.80 1.90
CA GLU A 239 9.28 7.95 2.27
C GLU A 239 9.93 6.58 2.48
N TYR A 240 11.22 6.45 2.09
CA TYR A 240 11.97 5.21 2.13
C TYR A 240 13.32 5.46 2.82
N GLU A 241 13.58 4.68 3.86
CA GLU A 241 14.81 4.80 4.64
C GLU A 241 15.37 3.42 4.98
N ASP A 242 16.61 3.40 5.47
CA ASP A 242 17.27 2.22 6.03
C ASP A 242 17.32 1.06 5.03
N TYR A 243 17.91 1.32 3.86
CA TYR A 243 18.09 0.31 2.82
C TYR A 243 19.00 -0.81 3.32
N ARG A 244 18.51 -2.06 3.22
CA ARG A 244 19.23 -3.27 3.62
C ARG A 244 19.09 -4.35 2.57
N GLU A 245 20.07 -5.23 2.50
CA GLU A 245 20.00 -6.39 1.62
C GLU A 245 18.86 -7.32 2.04
N GLN A 246 17.94 -7.55 1.12
CA GLN A 246 16.84 -8.49 1.22
C GLN A 246 16.52 -9.04 -0.17
N ASN A 247 16.22 -10.33 -0.25
CA ASN A 247 15.82 -10.97 -1.51
C ASN A 247 16.81 -10.75 -2.68
N GLY A 248 18.09 -10.50 -2.37
CA GLY A 248 19.17 -10.32 -3.35
C GLY A 248 19.36 -8.89 -3.87
N ILE A 249 18.62 -7.92 -3.36
CA ILE A 249 18.78 -6.49 -3.68
C ILE A 249 18.72 -5.64 -2.39
N LEU A 250 19.09 -4.36 -2.48
CA LEU A 250 18.84 -3.41 -1.37
C LEU A 250 17.38 -2.96 -1.42
N GLN A 251 16.67 -3.10 -0.30
CA GLN A 251 15.28 -2.65 -0.13
C GLN A 251 15.16 -1.77 1.11
N ALA A 252 14.33 -0.72 1.03
CA ALA A 252 14.04 0.10 2.20
C ALA A 252 13.35 -0.73 3.30
N LYS A 253 13.85 -0.62 4.53
CA LYS A 253 13.27 -1.28 5.72
C LYS A 253 12.31 -0.38 6.48
N THR A 254 12.43 0.92 6.31
CA THR A 254 11.51 1.88 6.90
C THR A 254 10.72 2.54 5.78
N VAL A 255 9.40 2.46 5.87
CA VAL A 255 8.48 3.10 4.94
C VAL A 255 7.48 3.95 5.71
N ARG A 256 7.23 5.18 5.22
CA ARG A 256 6.24 6.07 5.80
C ARG A 256 5.34 6.63 4.71
N SER A 257 4.07 6.85 5.05
CA SER A 257 3.15 7.60 4.21
C SER A 257 2.72 8.87 4.92
N VAL A 258 2.85 9.99 4.23
CA VAL A 258 2.67 11.34 4.78
C VAL A 258 1.57 12.05 4.00
N LYS A 259 0.57 12.58 4.72
CA LYS A 259 -0.40 13.56 4.19
C LYS A 259 0.22 14.95 4.25
N VAL A 260 0.29 15.64 3.12
CA VAL A 260 0.89 16.96 2.99
C VAL A 260 -0.23 17.98 2.82
N PHE A 261 -0.64 18.60 3.93
CA PHE A 261 -1.60 19.69 3.95
C PHE A 261 -0.90 21.02 3.62
N PRO A 262 -1.62 22.08 3.28
CA PRO A 262 -1.02 23.38 3.02
C PRO A 262 -0.24 23.99 4.20
N ASP A 263 -0.59 23.62 5.44
CA ASP A 263 -0.10 24.18 6.69
C ASP A 263 0.62 23.19 7.62
N LYS A 264 0.52 21.89 7.32
CA LYS A 264 1.13 20.82 8.14
C LYS A 264 1.38 19.56 7.35
N GLU A 265 2.24 18.70 7.89
CA GLU A 265 2.42 17.32 7.45
C GLU A 265 1.99 16.35 8.53
N VAL A 266 1.40 15.22 8.14
CA VAL A 266 0.95 14.16 9.05
C VAL A 266 1.45 12.82 8.55
N VAL A 267 2.41 12.22 9.26
CA VAL A 267 2.78 10.82 9.05
C VAL A 267 1.61 9.98 9.55
N TYR A 268 0.88 9.35 8.64
CA TYR A 268 -0.30 8.56 9.01
C TYR A 268 -0.06 7.06 8.96
N PHE A 269 1.00 6.62 8.29
CA PHE A 269 1.46 5.25 8.25
C PHE A 269 2.96 5.23 8.44
N SER A 270 3.47 4.39 9.35
CA SER A 270 4.91 4.21 9.54
C SER A 270 5.19 2.77 9.95
N SER A 271 6.09 2.11 9.23
CA SER A 271 6.53 0.75 9.57
C SER A 271 8.01 0.55 9.27
N ASP A 272 8.68 -0.16 10.17
CA ASP A 272 10.04 -0.71 10.02
C ASP A 272 10.06 -2.25 10.20
N ASN A 273 8.88 -2.85 10.36
CA ASN A 273 8.69 -4.26 10.64
C ASN A 273 7.74 -4.90 9.64
N PHE A 274 8.29 -5.31 8.49
CA PHE A 274 7.54 -6.01 7.47
C PHE A 274 8.35 -7.11 6.78
N GLU A 275 7.63 -8.08 6.25
CA GLU A 275 8.15 -9.21 5.50
C GLU A 275 7.54 -9.22 4.10
N ILE A 276 8.34 -9.51 3.06
CA ILE A 276 7.89 -9.62 1.67
C ILE A 276 7.96 -11.08 1.26
N GLU A 277 6.85 -11.61 0.78
CA GLU A 277 6.73 -12.93 0.18
C GLU A 277 6.45 -12.76 -1.32
N TYR A 278 7.38 -13.17 -2.17
CA TYR A 278 7.16 -13.23 -3.61
C TYR A 278 6.51 -14.56 -3.97
N ILE A 279 5.37 -14.51 -4.65
CA ILE A 279 4.54 -15.69 -4.90
C ILE A 279 4.72 -16.19 -6.34
N LYS A 280 4.82 -15.28 -7.30
CA LYS A 280 5.03 -15.58 -8.73
C LYS A 280 5.79 -14.46 -9.43
#